data_cb391154e73eb59a3887798179ca44b6
#
_entry.id   cb391154e73eb59a3887798179ca44b6
#
_cell.length_a   1.000
_cell.length_b   1.000
_cell.length_c   1.000
_cell.angle_alpha   90.00
_cell.angle_beta   90.00
_cell.angle_gamma   90.00
#
_symmetry.space_group_name_H-M   'P 1'
#
loop_
_entity.id
_entity.type
_entity.pdbx_description
1 polymer ?
#
loop_
_entity_poly.entity_id
_entity_poly.type
_entity_poly.pdbx_seq_one_letter_code
_entity_poly.pdbx_strand_id
1 'polypeptide(L)'
;MGADLSQIGILARREIEARILAPVIKELVRELGRDRALAIVEPIIISLAREAGGQLAKIVEGNSLDHFMKGFPMWTREDALTVQLLEQNPRKVSFNVTRCRYAEMYRELGIGDLGFLLSCNRDGAMIQGFNPKIKFTRTQTIMGGAPFCDFRFEMKE
;
A
#
# COMPACT_ATOMS: atom_id res chain seq x y z
N MET A 1 -6.40 -16.00 -21.60
CA MET A 1 -7.25 -15.00 -20.91
C MET A 1 -7.08 -15.17 -19.42
N GLY A 2 -6.65 -14.13 -18.71
CA GLY A 2 -6.45 -14.16 -17.27
C GLY A 2 -7.78 -14.17 -16.50
N ALA A 3 -7.75 -14.62 -15.23
CA ALA A 3 -8.91 -14.50 -14.34
C ALA A 3 -9.22 -13.02 -14.06
N ASP A 4 -10.50 -12.69 -13.92
CA ASP A 4 -10.92 -11.37 -13.41
C ASP A 4 -10.62 -11.28 -11.92
N LEU A 5 -9.57 -10.57 -11.58
CA LEU A 5 -9.14 -10.34 -10.20
C LEU A 5 -9.82 -9.12 -9.54
N SER A 6 -10.70 -8.41 -10.23
CA SER A 6 -11.35 -7.21 -9.71
C SER A 6 -12.23 -7.48 -8.48
N GLN A 7 -12.74 -8.70 -8.37
CA GLN A 7 -13.58 -9.14 -7.24
C GLN A 7 -12.77 -9.49 -5.99
N ILE A 8 -11.46 -9.73 -6.12
CA ILE A 8 -10.60 -10.03 -4.98
C ILE A 8 -10.19 -8.72 -4.30
N GLY A 9 -10.52 -8.54 -3.03
CA GLY A 9 -10.12 -7.39 -2.23
C GLY A 9 -8.59 -7.25 -2.13
N ILE A 10 -8.09 -6.03 -1.93
CA ILE A 10 -6.64 -5.80 -1.86
C ILE A 10 -6.03 -6.54 -0.66
N LEU A 11 -6.72 -6.64 0.47
CA LEU A 11 -6.23 -7.39 1.63
C LEU A 11 -5.96 -8.86 1.26
N ALA A 12 -6.93 -9.53 0.62
CA ALA A 12 -6.77 -10.93 0.20
C ALA A 12 -5.62 -11.10 -0.82
N ARG A 13 -5.47 -10.15 -1.75
CA ARG A 13 -4.33 -10.15 -2.70
C ARG A 13 -3.00 -10.06 -1.95
N ARG A 14 -2.89 -9.17 -0.97
CA ARG A 14 -1.67 -9.02 -0.16
C ARG A 14 -1.37 -10.29 0.65
N GLU A 15 -2.39 -10.97 1.14
CA GLU A 15 -2.21 -12.24 1.84
C GLU A 15 -1.68 -13.33 0.90
N ILE A 16 -2.27 -13.49 -0.29
CA ILE A 16 -1.81 -14.44 -1.31
C ILE A 16 -0.36 -14.16 -1.69
N GLU A 17 -0.04 -12.90 -2.00
CA GLU A 17 1.33 -12.47 -2.33
C GLU A 17 2.30 -12.76 -1.17
N ALA A 18 1.92 -12.45 0.06
CA ALA A 18 2.75 -12.64 1.25
C ALA A 18 3.07 -14.12 1.51
N ARG A 19 2.10 -15.00 1.34
CA ARG A 19 2.27 -16.45 1.52
C ARG A 19 3.28 -17.05 0.53
N ILE A 20 3.43 -16.46 -0.65
CA ILE A 20 4.40 -16.89 -1.68
C ILE A 20 5.73 -16.16 -1.50
N LEU A 21 5.70 -14.83 -1.36
CA LEU A 21 6.91 -14.01 -1.32
C LEU A 21 7.72 -14.17 -0.02
N ALA A 22 7.05 -14.37 1.12
CA ALA A 22 7.76 -14.47 2.39
C ALA A 22 8.76 -15.63 2.43
N PRO A 23 8.44 -16.88 2.07
CA PRO A 23 9.42 -17.94 2.01
C PRO A 23 10.54 -17.67 0.99
N VAL A 24 10.23 -17.06 -0.16
CA VAL A 24 11.24 -16.68 -1.16
C VAL A 24 12.21 -15.65 -0.60
N ILE A 25 11.68 -14.59 0.06
CA ILE A 25 12.52 -13.55 0.68
C ILE A 25 13.36 -14.14 1.81
N LYS A 26 12.79 -15.00 2.65
CA LYS A 26 13.54 -15.67 3.72
C LYS A 26 14.72 -16.48 3.17
N GLU A 27 14.52 -17.18 2.06
CA GLU A 27 15.60 -17.93 1.42
C GLU A 27 16.65 -17.01 0.81
N LEU A 28 16.25 -15.92 0.16
CA LEU A 28 17.18 -14.89 -0.32
C LEU A 28 18.00 -14.29 0.83
N VAL A 29 17.37 -14.02 1.98
CA VAL A 29 18.07 -13.52 3.18
C VAL A 29 19.07 -14.53 3.70
N ARG A 30 18.72 -15.82 3.70
CA ARG A 30 19.62 -16.91 4.11
C ARG A 30 20.86 -17.01 3.21
N GLU A 31 20.68 -16.89 1.89
CA GLU A 31 21.77 -17.04 0.92
C GLU A 31 22.64 -15.78 0.77
N LEU A 32 22.02 -14.60 0.80
CA LEU A 32 22.66 -13.33 0.40
C LEU A 32 22.88 -12.37 1.57
N GLY A 33 22.30 -12.64 2.74
CA GLY A 33 22.16 -11.66 3.82
C GLY A 33 20.99 -10.70 3.61
N ARG A 34 20.51 -10.11 4.71
CA ARG A 34 19.28 -9.30 4.72
C ARG A 34 19.36 -8.07 3.79
N ASP A 35 20.42 -7.29 3.89
CA ASP A 35 20.53 -6.02 3.14
C ASP A 35 20.51 -6.27 1.63
N ARG A 36 21.23 -7.27 1.16
CA ARG A 36 21.29 -7.59 -0.26
C ARG A 36 19.97 -8.20 -0.76
N ALA A 37 19.33 -9.06 0.03
CA ALA A 37 18.02 -9.61 -0.30
C ALA A 37 16.97 -8.51 -0.44
N LEU A 38 16.90 -7.57 0.52
CA LEU A 38 15.94 -6.47 0.47
C LEU A 38 16.25 -5.49 -0.67
N ALA A 39 17.52 -5.23 -0.97
CA ALA A 39 17.93 -4.41 -2.11
C ALA A 39 17.48 -4.99 -3.47
N ILE A 40 17.29 -6.30 -3.57
CA ILE A 40 16.72 -6.97 -4.75
C ILE A 40 15.19 -6.83 -4.78
N VAL A 41 14.52 -7.08 -3.65
CA VAL A 41 13.05 -7.18 -3.57
C VAL A 41 12.39 -5.81 -3.60
N GLU A 42 12.92 -4.83 -2.88
CA GLU A 42 12.29 -3.51 -2.71
C GLU A 42 12.02 -2.77 -4.03
N PRO A 43 12.96 -2.65 -4.97
CA PRO A 43 12.71 -1.98 -6.24
C PRO A 43 11.61 -2.65 -7.07
N ILE A 44 11.47 -3.97 -6.96
CA ILE A 44 10.42 -4.73 -7.65
C ILE A 44 9.05 -4.36 -7.08
N ILE A 45 8.90 -4.35 -5.76
CA ILE A 45 7.66 -3.96 -5.07
C ILE A 45 7.28 -2.52 -5.41
N ILE A 46 8.24 -1.61 -5.40
CA ILE A 46 8.05 -0.20 -5.76
C ILE A 46 7.60 -0.03 -7.21
N SER A 47 8.22 -0.76 -8.14
CA SER A 47 7.84 -0.73 -9.56
C SER A 47 6.41 -1.20 -9.78
N LEU A 48 6.05 -2.34 -9.17
CA LEU A 48 4.68 -2.89 -9.23
C LEU A 48 3.65 -1.93 -8.60
N ALA A 49 4.00 -1.25 -7.52
CA ALA A 49 3.12 -0.27 -6.88
C ALA A 49 2.91 0.95 -7.77
N ARG A 50 3.96 1.46 -8.43
CA ARG A 50 3.85 2.58 -9.36
C ARG A 50 2.98 2.23 -10.56
N GLU A 51 3.15 1.05 -11.12
CA GLU A 51 2.30 0.54 -12.20
C GLU A 51 0.83 0.45 -11.76
N ALA A 52 0.57 -0.10 -10.56
CA ALA A 52 -0.77 -0.17 -9.99
C ALA A 52 -1.42 1.21 -9.82
N GLY A 53 -0.64 2.25 -9.48
CA GLY A 53 -1.13 3.63 -9.43
C GLY A 53 -1.61 4.14 -10.79
N GLY A 54 -0.85 3.87 -11.85
CA GLY A 54 -1.25 4.21 -13.22
C GLY A 54 -2.51 3.45 -13.68
N GLN A 55 -2.65 2.19 -13.27
CA GLN A 55 -3.87 1.41 -13.53
C GLN A 55 -5.08 1.95 -12.76
N LEU A 56 -4.89 2.36 -11.50
CA LEU A 56 -5.95 2.98 -10.71
C LEU A 56 -6.48 4.23 -11.39
N ALA A 57 -5.60 5.11 -11.90
CA ALA A 57 -6.00 6.33 -12.61
C ALA A 57 -6.90 6.02 -13.83
N LYS A 58 -6.64 4.92 -14.53
CA LYS A 58 -7.48 4.45 -15.64
C LYS A 58 -8.84 3.93 -15.15
N ILE A 59 -8.85 3.16 -14.08
CA ILE A 59 -10.08 2.58 -13.49
C ILE A 59 -11.03 3.67 -13.00
N VAL A 60 -10.50 4.71 -12.34
CA VAL A 60 -11.32 5.82 -11.81
C VAL A 60 -11.53 6.95 -12.81
N GLU A 61 -11.03 6.80 -14.03
CA GLU A 61 -11.15 7.75 -15.14
C GLU A 61 -10.62 9.15 -14.84
N GLY A 62 -9.52 9.22 -14.08
CA GLY A 62 -8.86 10.47 -13.71
C GLY A 62 -7.80 10.31 -12.64
N ASN A 63 -7.09 11.37 -12.34
CA ASN A 63 -5.95 11.35 -11.43
C ASN A 63 -5.92 12.51 -10.40
N SER A 64 -7.03 13.21 -10.19
CA SER A 64 -7.15 14.18 -9.09
C SER A 64 -7.30 13.48 -7.73
N LEU A 65 -7.20 14.25 -6.64
CA LEU A 65 -7.49 13.72 -5.30
C LEU A 65 -8.92 13.20 -5.16
N ASP A 66 -9.89 13.82 -5.83
CA ASP A 66 -11.27 13.34 -5.85
C ASP A 66 -11.38 11.98 -6.56
N HIS A 67 -10.64 11.78 -7.66
CA HIS A 67 -10.56 10.48 -8.33
C HIS A 67 -9.87 9.44 -7.47
N PHE A 68 -8.79 9.81 -6.76
CA PHE A 68 -8.14 8.93 -5.80
C PHE A 68 -9.12 8.46 -4.72
N MET A 69 -9.91 9.37 -4.15
CA MET A 69 -10.91 9.02 -3.14
C MET A 69 -12.05 8.15 -3.68
N LYS A 70 -12.39 8.23 -4.97
CA LYS A 70 -13.30 7.26 -5.62
C LYS A 70 -12.76 5.84 -5.62
N GLY A 71 -11.44 5.67 -5.79
CA GLY A 71 -10.76 4.37 -5.73
C GLY A 71 -10.50 3.86 -4.30
N PHE A 72 -10.50 4.74 -3.32
CA PHE A 72 -10.14 4.42 -1.94
C PHE A 72 -10.92 3.25 -1.29
N PRO A 73 -12.22 3.04 -1.58
CA PRO A 73 -12.96 1.87 -1.08
C PRO A 73 -12.33 0.51 -1.42
N MET A 74 -11.48 0.41 -2.44
CA MET A 74 -10.76 -0.83 -2.75
C MET A 74 -9.84 -1.28 -1.61
N TRP A 75 -9.28 -0.34 -0.82
CA TRP A 75 -8.41 -0.63 0.33
C TRP A 75 -9.15 -0.82 1.64
N THR A 76 -10.37 -0.27 1.76
CA THR A 76 -11.19 -0.37 2.97
C THR A 76 -12.23 -1.50 2.92
N ARG A 77 -12.38 -2.15 1.76
CA ARG A 77 -13.30 -3.27 1.57
C ARG A 77 -13.10 -4.34 2.67
N GLU A 78 -14.21 -4.94 3.12
CA GLU A 78 -14.21 -6.00 4.14
C GLU A 78 -13.60 -5.52 5.48
N ASP A 79 -13.81 -4.27 5.83
CA ASP A 79 -13.27 -3.64 7.05
C ASP A 79 -11.73 -3.74 7.18
N ALA A 80 -11.03 -3.79 6.03
CA ALA A 80 -9.57 -3.92 6.00
C ALA A 80 -8.85 -2.76 6.69
N LEU A 81 -9.43 -1.55 6.66
CA LEU A 81 -8.94 -0.36 7.35
C LEU A 81 -10.08 0.33 8.08
N THR A 82 -9.83 0.77 9.32
CA THR A 82 -10.68 1.76 10.01
C THR A 82 -10.05 3.13 9.82
N VAL A 83 -10.81 4.05 9.20
CA VAL A 83 -10.30 5.35 8.76
C VAL A 83 -11.02 6.48 9.46
N GLN A 84 -10.27 7.43 9.99
CA GLN A 84 -10.74 8.71 10.49
C GLN A 84 -10.37 9.81 9.49
N LEU A 85 -11.36 10.27 8.73
CA LEU A 85 -11.16 11.38 7.80
C LEU A 85 -11.01 12.69 8.58
N LEU A 86 -9.97 13.46 8.27
CA LEU A 86 -9.67 14.74 8.92
C LEU A 86 -9.97 15.91 8.01
N GLU A 87 -9.63 15.78 6.71
CA GLU A 87 -9.83 16.84 5.72
C GLU A 87 -9.98 16.21 4.33
N GLN A 88 -10.90 16.73 3.54
CA GLN A 88 -11.04 16.38 2.13
C GLN A 88 -11.51 17.59 1.32
N ASN A 89 -10.68 18.02 0.39
CA ASN A 89 -11.00 19.02 -0.62
C ASN A 89 -10.17 18.77 -1.90
N PRO A 90 -10.39 19.48 -3.01
CA PRO A 90 -9.68 19.21 -4.27
C PRO A 90 -8.15 19.33 -4.21
N ARG A 91 -7.62 20.03 -3.21
CA ARG A 91 -6.17 20.25 -3.04
C ARG A 91 -5.55 19.41 -1.93
N LYS A 92 -6.34 18.86 -1.02
CA LYS A 92 -5.84 18.17 0.16
C LYS A 92 -6.78 17.06 0.63
N VAL A 93 -6.20 15.93 0.94
CA VAL A 93 -6.85 14.82 1.64
C VAL A 93 -5.98 14.40 2.80
N SER A 94 -6.57 14.32 3.99
CA SER A 94 -5.89 13.92 5.21
C SER A 94 -6.76 12.96 6.01
N PHE A 95 -6.22 11.82 6.39
CA PHE A 95 -6.90 10.87 7.27
C PHE A 95 -5.91 10.09 8.13
N ASN A 96 -6.41 9.54 9.21
CA ASN A 96 -5.69 8.56 10.02
C ASN A 96 -6.31 7.18 9.82
N VAL A 97 -5.47 6.17 9.74
CA VAL A 97 -5.89 4.77 9.82
C VAL A 97 -5.67 4.33 11.26
N THR A 98 -6.75 4.02 11.97
CA THR A 98 -6.73 3.67 13.40
C THR A 98 -6.75 2.16 13.65
N ARG A 99 -7.09 1.37 12.62
CA ARG A 99 -6.95 -0.09 12.59
C ARG A 99 -6.53 -0.52 11.19
N CYS A 100 -5.60 -1.46 11.11
CA CYS A 100 -5.05 -1.96 9.85
C CYS A 100 -5.01 -3.49 9.87
N ARG A 101 -5.94 -4.14 9.16
CA ARG A 101 -5.95 -5.60 9.03
C ARG A 101 -4.80 -6.14 8.18
N TYR A 102 -4.20 -5.31 7.35
CA TYR A 102 -2.93 -5.68 6.68
C TYR A 102 -1.85 -5.94 7.73
N ALA A 103 -1.67 -5.06 8.71
CA ALA A 103 -0.70 -5.26 9.77
C ALA A 103 -1.02 -6.49 10.64
N GLU A 104 -2.31 -6.70 10.95
CA GLU A 104 -2.77 -7.89 11.67
C GLU A 104 -2.41 -9.16 10.89
N MET A 105 -2.73 -9.23 9.62
CA MET A 105 -2.45 -10.36 8.72
C MET A 105 -0.96 -10.69 8.65
N TYR A 106 -0.07 -9.71 8.44
CA TYR A 106 1.38 -9.97 8.39
C TYR A 106 1.91 -10.49 9.73
N ARG A 107 1.38 -10.01 10.84
CA ARG A 107 1.75 -10.49 12.18
C ARG A 107 1.25 -11.92 12.44
N GLU A 108 0.01 -12.22 12.07
CA GLU A 108 -0.58 -13.56 12.18
C GLU A 108 0.17 -14.60 11.33
N LEU A 109 0.67 -14.20 10.16
CA LEU A 109 1.52 -15.04 9.32
C LEU A 109 2.96 -15.20 9.85
N GLY A 110 3.32 -14.50 10.94
CA GLY A 110 4.68 -14.54 11.49
C GLY A 110 5.73 -13.83 10.62
N ILE A 111 5.31 -12.88 9.80
CA ILE A 111 6.15 -12.11 8.86
C ILE A 111 5.95 -10.60 9.03
N GLY A 112 5.62 -10.15 10.24
CA GLY A 112 5.43 -8.73 10.54
C GLY A 112 6.64 -7.85 10.19
N ASP A 113 7.84 -8.40 10.23
CA ASP A 113 9.09 -7.74 9.80
C ASP A 113 9.18 -7.47 8.29
N LEU A 114 8.40 -8.16 7.47
CA LEU A 114 8.28 -7.94 6.02
C LEU A 114 7.07 -7.08 5.64
N GLY A 115 6.16 -6.82 6.57
CA GLY A 115 4.90 -6.14 6.30
C GLY A 115 5.08 -4.73 5.73
N PHE A 116 6.05 -3.97 6.24
CA PHE A 116 6.35 -2.65 5.70
C PHE A 116 6.84 -2.73 4.25
N LEU A 117 7.80 -3.60 3.96
CA LEU A 117 8.35 -3.82 2.62
C LEU A 117 7.26 -4.22 1.62
N LEU A 118 6.43 -5.18 1.98
CA LEU A 118 5.45 -5.79 1.07
C LEU A 118 4.16 -4.98 0.91
N SER A 119 3.82 -4.13 1.88
CA SER A 119 2.56 -3.39 1.90
C SER A 119 2.75 -1.88 2.05
N CYS A 120 3.19 -1.38 3.21
CA CYS A 120 3.23 0.07 3.48
C CYS A 120 4.15 0.84 2.52
N ASN A 121 5.23 0.23 2.07
CA ASN A 121 6.19 0.84 1.14
C ASN A 121 5.60 1.11 -0.25
N ARG A 122 4.47 0.49 -0.57
CA ARG A 122 3.77 0.68 -1.85
C ARG A 122 3.06 2.03 -1.95
N ASP A 123 2.63 2.61 -0.82
CA ASP A 123 1.70 3.74 -0.82
C ASP A 123 2.25 4.96 -1.57
N GLY A 124 3.47 5.38 -1.25
CA GLY A 124 4.11 6.51 -1.93
C GLY A 124 4.37 6.26 -3.42
N ALA A 125 4.81 5.07 -3.77
CA ALA A 125 5.07 4.70 -5.17
C ALA A 125 3.78 4.61 -5.99
N MET A 126 2.72 4.08 -5.40
CA MET A 126 1.39 4.02 -6.02
C MET A 126 0.86 5.43 -6.30
N ILE A 127 0.99 6.36 -5.36
CA ILE A 127 0.60 7.77 -5.56
C ILE A 127 1.43 8.42 -6.67
N GLN A 128 2.73 8.16 -6.74
CA GLN A 128 3.57 8.66 -7.84
C GLN A 128 3.11 8.14 -9.21
N GLY A 129 2.70 6.88 -9.29
CA GLY A 129 2.16 6.29 -10.52
C GLY A 129 0.76 6.81 -10.85
N PHE A 130 -0.05 7.12 -9.85
CA PHE A 130 -1.39 7.67 -10.00
C PHE A 130 -1.36 9.13 -10.48
N ASN A 131 -0.61 9.99 -9.77
CA ASN A 131 -0.36 11.37 -10.15
C ASN A 131 0.90 11.91 -9.45
N PRO A 132 2.00 12.17 -10.18
CA PRO A 132 3.25 12.65 -9.61
C PRO A 132 3.16 14.07 -9.02
N LYS A 133 2.07 14.80 -9.29
CA LYS A 133 1.78 16.12 -8.68
C LYS A 133 1.17 16.01 -7.28
N ILE A 134 0.79 14.83 -6.83
CA ILE A 134 0.34 14.62 -5.46
C ILE A 134 1.57 14.38 -4.57
N LYS A 135 1.77 15.25 -3.59
CA LYS A 135 2.73 15.04 -2.51
C LYS A 135 2.08 14.13 -1.47
N PHE A 136 2.70 13.00 -1.22
CA PHE A 136 2.33 12.09 -0.16
C PHE A 136 3.29 12.22 1.04
N THR A 137 2.73 12.32 2.24
CA THR A 137 3.48 12.33 3.49
C THR A 137 2.82 11.38 4.48
N ARG A 138 3.62 10.56 5.14
CA ARG A 138 3.22 9.70 6.25
C ARG A 138 4.43 9.56 7.17
N THR A 139 4.31 9.89 8.44
CA THR A 139 5.42 9.90 9.39
C THR A 139 5.46 8.67 10.27
N GLN A 140 4.34 7.94 10.35
CA GLN A 140 4.22 6.75 11.20
C GLN A 140 3.24 5.72 10.63
N THR A 141 3.40 4.46 11.04
CA THR A 141 2.52 3.35 10.63
C THR A 141 2.21 2.40 11.77
N ILE A 142 0.99 1.83 11.75
CA ILE A 142 0.60 0.72 12.63
C ILE A 142 1.53 -0.49 12.40
N MET A 143 1.96 -0.72 11.16
CA MET A 143 2.91 -1.78 10.82
C MET A 143 4.22 -1.62 11.57
N GLY A 144 4.69 -0.39 11.74
CA GLY A 144 5.89 -0.02 12.50
C GLY A 144 5.67 0.09 14.01
N GLY A 145 4.47 -0.17 14.51
CA GLY A 145 4.15 -0.16 15.94
C GLY A 145 3.50 1.13 16.46
N ALA A 146 3.23 2.12 15.59
CA ALA A 146 2.52 3.33 15.99
C ALA A 146 1.02 3.06 16.25
N PRO A 147 0.33 3.90 17.03
CA PRO A 147 -1.09 3.71 17.30
C PRO A 147 -2.01 3.98 16.11
N PHE A 148 -1.54 4.70 15.11
CA PHE A 148 -2.24 4.99 13.85
C PHE A 148 -1.26 5.31 12.72
N CYS A 149 -1.74 5.24 11.47
CA CYS A 149 -1.00 5.75 10.31
C CYS A 149 -1.53 7.13 9.93
N ASP A 150 -0.66 8.10 9.69
CA ASP A 150 -1.01 9.48 9.33
C ASP A 150 -0.84 9.71 7.82
N PHE A 151 -1.91 9.53 7.06
CA PHE A 151 -1.90 9.75 5.61
C PHE A 151 -2.23 11.20 5.27
N ARG A 152 -1.35 11.85 4.52
CA ARG A 152 -1.49 13.26 4.08
C ARG A 152 -1.15 13.35 2.59
N PHE A 153 -2.08 13.89 1.81
CA PHE A 153 -1.96 14.07 0.36
C PHE A 153 -2.26 15.52 0.03
N GLU A 154 -1.37 16.14 -0.73
CA GLU A 154 -1.48 17.54 -1.14
C GLU A 154 -1.14 17.69 -2.63
N MET A 155 -1.95 18.44 -3.38
CA MET A 155 -1.61 18.83 -4.74
C MET A 155 -0.47 19.84 -4.72
N LYS A 156 0.64 19.51 -5.41
CA LYS A 156 1.72 20.50 -5.67
C LYS A 156 1.18 21.63 -6.56
N GLU A 157 1.73 22.82 -6.40
CA GLU A 157 1.47 23.96 -7.27
C GLU A 157 2.01 23.74 -8.69
#